data_f20c62a5bc32e7a539a654fcd9a689c0
#
_entry.id   f20c62a5bc32e7a539a654fcd9a689c0
#
_cell.length_a   1.000
_cell.length_b   1.000
_cell.length_c   1.000
_cell.angle_alpha   90.00
_cell.angle_beta   90.00
_cell.angle_gamma   90.00
#
_symmetry.space_group_name_H-M   'P 1'
#
loop_
_entity.id
_entity.type
_entity.pdbx_description
1 polymer ?
#
loop_
_entity_poly.entity_id
_entity_poly.type
_entity_poly.pdbx_seq_one_letter_code
_entity_poly.pdbx_strand_id
1 'polypeptide(L)'
;PFLVEKMKSLGTAACPPYHIAFVIGGTSAEKNLLTVKLASTHYYDTLPTTGDETGRAFRDIELEEQLLKEAYKIGLGAQFGGKYMAHDIRVIRLPRHGASCPIGLGVSCSADRNIKCKINKDGIWIEKMDNNPASLIPEELRQAGEGDAVCVDLNQPMADVCKLLSQYPIGTRLSLNGTIIVGRDIAHAKIKARLDAGEGMPEYLKNHPIYYAGPAKTPAGMPCGSMGPTTAGRMDPYVDEFQDNGGSMIMLAKGNRSIDVTNACQKHGGFYLGSIGGPAAILAQENIKSIECVEYPELGMEAIWKIEVENFPAFILVDDKGNDFFKQLKPCEGCTILK
;
A
#
# COMPACT_ATOMS: atom_id res chain seq x y z
N PRO A 1 10.17 23.96 -0.31
CA PRO A 1 10.32 23.26 0.97
C PRO A 1 9.01 22.64 1.46
N PHE A 2 7.92 23.41 1.66
CA PHE A 2 6.65 22.95 2.20
C PHE A 2 6.05 21.77 1.42
N LEU A 3 5.98 21.81 0.09
CA LEU A 3 5.44 20.74 -0.73
C LEU A 3 6.26 19.44 -0.62
N VAL A 4 7.59 19.56 -0.53
CA VAL A 4 8.51 18.43 -0.34
C VAL A 4 8.28 17.78 1.02
N GLU A 5 8.13 18.58 2.08
CA GLU A 5 7.82 18.07 3.43
C GLU A 5 6.49 17.30 3.44
N LYS A 6 5.44 17.86 2.84
CA LYS A 6 4.13 17.20 2.74
C LYS A 6 4.18 15.94 1.89
N MET A 7 4.98 15.91 0.83
CA MET A 7 5.19 14.71 0.02
C MET A 7 5.85 13.57 0.82
N LYS A 8 6.83 13.88 1.68
CA LYS A 8 7.43 12.88 2.58
C LYS A 8 6.42 12.24 3.52
N SER A 9 5.40 13.00 3.95
CA SER A 9 4.38 12.51 4.87
C SER A 9 3.36 11.54 4.25
N LEU A 10 3.37 11.32 2.93
CA LEU A 10 2.46 10.38 2.25
C LEU A 10 2.68 8.92 2.67
N GLY A 11 3.91 8.56 3.05
CA GLY A 11 4.25 7.18 3.38
C GLY A 11 3.97 6.21 2.22
N THR A 12 3.73 4.94 2.53
CA THR A 12 3.51 3.88 1.54
C THR A 12 2.09 3.29 1.54
N ALA A 13 1.22 3.79 2.39
CA ALA A 13 -0.12 3.22 2.61
C ALA A 13 -1.02 3.21 1.36
N ALA A 14 -0.87 4.17 0.46
CA ALA A 14 -1.64 4.28 -0.79
C ALA A 14 -0.97 3.62 -2.00
N CYS A 15 0.08 2.82 -1.80
CA CYS A 15 0.81 2.03 -2.80
C CYS A 15 1.56 2.87 -3.84
N PRO A 16 2.73 3.44 -3.51
CA PRO A 16 3.63 4.03 -4.50
C PRO A 16 4.17 2.96 -5.50
N PRO A 17 4.73 3.34 -6.65
CA PRO A 17 4.94 4.71 -7.12
C PRO A 17 3.64 5.47 -7.38
N TYR A 18 3.57 6.72 -6.94
CA TYR A 18 2.34 7.50 -7.01
C TYR A 18 2.21 8.32 -8.28
N HIS A 19 0.96 8.61 -8.68
CA HIS A 19 0.62 9.80 -9.45
C HIS A 19 0.24 10.88 -8.45
N ILE A 20 1.15 11.84 -8.21
CA ILE A 20 0.97 12.87 -7.18
C ILE A 20 0.34 14.11 -7.81
N ALA A 21 -0.61 14.72 -7.13
CA ALA A 21 -1.17 15.99 -7.53
C ALA A 21 -1.09 17.02 -6.40
N PHE A 22 -0.52 18.17 -6.71
CA PHE A 22 -0.58 19.38 -5.91
C PHE A 22 -1.50 20.39 -6.58
N VAL A 23 -2.33 21.04 -5.81
CA VAL A 23 -3.18 22.15 -6.28
C VAL A 23 -2.95 23.37 -5.40
N ILE A 24 -2.50 24.46 -6.00
CA ILE A 24 -2.21 25.71 -5.31
C ILE A 24 -3.28 26.72 -5.70
N GLY A 25 -4.07 27.17 -4.73
CA GLY A 25 -5.18 28.08 -4.97
C GLY A 25 -6.54 27.38 -5.03
N GLY A 26 -7.50 28.08 -5.61
CA GLY A 26 -8.92 27.70 -5.63
C GLY A 26 -9.76 28.64 -4.78
N THR A 27 -11.00 28.83 -5.18
CA THR A 27 -11.96 29.73 -4.52
C THR A 27 -12.73 29.05 -3.39
N SER A 28 -12.64 27.72 -3.30
CA SER A 28 -13.21 26.92 -2.19
C SER A 28 -12.39 25.66 -1.95
N ALA A 29 -12.58 25.02 -0.79
CA ALA A 29 -11.98 23.74 -0.45
C ALA A 29 -12.45 22.62 -1.40
N GLU A 30 -13.71 22.60 -1.77
CA GLU A 30 -14.28 21.62 -2.72
C GLU A 30 -13.64 21.74 -4.11
N LYS A 31 -13.48 22.99 -4.61
CA LYS A 31 -12.83 23.23 -5.91
C LYS A 31 -11.38 22.76 -5.90
N ASN A 32 -10.65 23.03 -4.83
CA ASN A 32 -9.29 22.55 -4.66
C ASN A 32 -9.23 21.02 -4.64
N LEU A 33 -10.06 20.36 -3.81
CA LEU A 33 -10.10 18.90 -3.67
C LEU A 33 -10.49 18.21 -4.98
N LEU A 34 -11.52 18.71 -5.69
CA LEU A 34 -11.91 18.19 -7.00
C LEU A 34 -10.75 18.30 -8.01
N THR A 35 -10.05 19.41 -8.00
CA THR A 35 -8.90 19.62 -8.89
C THR A 35 -7.76 18.67 -8.57
N VAL A 36 -7.47 18.41 -7.29
CA VAL A 36 -6.48 17.37 -6.86
C VAL A 36 -6.83 16.01 -7.43
N LYS A 37 -8.08 15.59 -7.28
CA LYS A 37 -8.55 14.30 -7.80
C LYS A 37 -8.37 14.18 -9.30
N LEU A 38 -8.82 15.18 -10.05
CA LEU A 38 -8.75 15.19 -11.51
C LEU A 38 -7.31 15.31 -12.03
N ALA A 39 -6.44 16.06 -11.33
CA ALA A 39 -5.03 16.18 -11.68
C ALA A 39 -4.29 14.87 -11.48
N SER A 40 -4.54 14.14 -10.37
CA SER A 40 -3.91 12.85 -10.10
C SER A 40 -4.31 11.74 -11.08
N THR A 41 -5.37 11.95 -11.87
CA THR A 41 -5.83 11.04 -12.92
C THR A 41 -5.54 11.57 -14.33
N HIS A 42 -4.67 12.55 -14.45
CA HIS A 42 -4.23 13.17 -15.71
C HIS A 42 -5.31 13.89 -16.51
N TYR A 43 -6.47 14.17 -15.90
CA TYR A 43 -7.58 14.85 -16.60
C TYR A 43 -7.21 16.27 -17.05
N TYR A 44 -6.31 16.93 -16.32
CA TYR A 44 -5.84 18.29 -16.60
C TYR A 44 -4.54 18.38 -17.40
N ASP A 45 -4.10 17.34 -18.05
CA ASP A 45 -2.84 17.33 -18.82
C ASP A 45 -2.88 18.29 -20.04
N THR A 46 -4.06 18.66 -20.49
CA THR A 46 -4.27 19.61 -21.60
C THR A 46 -4.40 21.07 -21.17
N LEU A 47 -4.29 21.39 -19.87
CA LEU A 47 -4.30 22.76 -19.41
C LEU A 47 -3.11 23.55 -19.98
N PRO A 48 -3.24 24.88 -20.16
CA PRO A 48 -2.10 25.75 -20.45
C PRO A 48 -0.98 25.57 -19.43
N THR A 49 0.26 25.82 -19.85
CA THR A 49 1.45 25.74 -18.98
C THR A 49 1.86 27.09 -18.37
N THR A 50 1.11 28.14 -18.69
CA THR A 50 1.31 29.49 -18.14
C THR A 50 -0.03 30.10 -17.74
N GLY A 51 0.01 30.90 -16.66
CA GLY A 51 -1.11 31.79 -16.32
C GLY A 51 -1.18 33.01 -17.22
N ASP A 52 -2.21 33.83 -17.01
CA ASP A 52 -2.38 35.14 -17.64
C ASP A 52 -3.08 36.12 -16.68
N GLU A 53 -3.30 37.34 -17.14
CA GLU A 53 -3.93 38.42 -16.36
C GLU A 53 -5.39 38.14 -15.99
N THR A 54 -6.06 37.19 -16.64
CA THR A 54 -7.42 36.76 -16.28
C THR A 54 -7.44 35.81 -15.10
N GLY A 55 -6.26 35.34 -14.65
CA GLY A 55 -6.13 34.36 -13.59
C GLY A 55 -6.53 32.96 -14.01
N ARG A 56 -6.40 32.59 -15.28
CA ARG A 56 -6.72 31.24 -15.74
C ARG A 56 -5.93 30.15 -15.02
N ALA A 57 -6.52 29.00 -14.85
CA ALA A 57 -5.84 27.82 -14.35
C ALA A 57 -4.74 27.34 -15.31
N PHE A 58 -3.60 26.84 -14.77
CA PHE A 58 -2.51 26.30 -15.58
C PHE A 58 -1.72 25.23 -14.83
N ARG A 59 -0.98 24.41 -15.60
CA ARG A 59 0.02 23.48 -15.08
C ARG A 59 1.35 24.17 -14.90
N ASP A 60 1.94 24.05 -13.72
CA ASP A 60 3.26 24.55 -13.41
C ASP A 60 4.31 23.48 -13.68
N ILE A 61 4.68 23.31 -14.95
CA ILE A 61 5.59 22.24 -15.41
C ILE A 61 6.96 22.33 -14.73
N GLU A 62 7.48 23.54 -14.52
CA GLU A 62 8.77 23.71 -13.87
C GLU A 62 8.73 23.16 -12.43
N LEU A 63 7.69 23.46 -11.69
CA LEU A 63 7.53 22.96 -10.33
C LEU A 63 7.23 21.46 -10.31
N GLU A 64 6.49 20.91 -11.30
CA GLU A 64 6.29 19.46 -11.47
C GLU A 64 7.62 18.71 -11.55
N GLU A 65 8.54 19.20 -12.43
CA GLU A 65 9.86 18.60 -12.62
C GLU A 65 10.75 18.73 -11.36
N GLN A 66 10.72 19.88 -10.70
CA GLN A 66 11.46 20.09 -9.46
C GLN A 66 11.00 19.12 -8.37
N LEU A 67 9.69 18.99 -8.17
CA LEU A 67 9.13 18.11 -7.16
C LEU A 67 9.38 16.62 -7.48
N LEU A 68 9.36 16.24 -8.74
CA LEU A 68 9.68 14.86 -9.14
C LEU A 68 11.15 14.52 -8.83
N LYS A 69 12.09 15.45 -9.08
CA LYS A 69 13.47 15.28 -8.68
C LYS A 69 13.65 15.15 -7.16
N GLU A 70 12.88 15.91 -6.39
CA GLU A 70 12.88 15.80 -4.92
C GLU A 70 12.23 14.49 -4.44
N ALA A 71 11.16 14.02 -5.10
CA ALA A 71 10.55 12.72 -4.79
C ALA A 71 11.56 11.58 -4.89
N TYR A 72 12.41 11.59 -5.90
CA TYR A 72 13.45 10.58 -6.10
C TYR A 72 14.53 10.56 -5.01
N LYS A 73 14.73 11.67 -4.30
CA LYS A 73 15.70 11.77 -3.21
C LYS A 73 15.15 11.28 -1.86
N ILE A 74 13.82 11.14 -1.73
CA ILE A 74 13.19 10.79 -0.45
C ILE A 74 13.63 9.41 0.04
N GLY A 75 13.90 8.46 -0.87
CA GLY A 75 14.33 7.10 -0.53
C GLY A 75 13.18 6.14 -0.20
N LEU A 76 11.93 6.60 -0.18
CA LEU A 76 10.74 5.78 0.09
C LEU A 76 10.51 4.72 -1.00
N GLY A 77 10.83 5.07 -2.25
CA GLY A 77 10.72 4.20 -3.41
C GLY A 77 9.30 3.70 -3.67
N ALA A 78 9.25 2.55 -4.31
CA ALA A 78 8.01 1.89 -4.73
C ALA A 78 7.40 1.00 -3.63
N GLN A 79 7.49 1.34 -2.35
CA GLN A 79 6.98 0.70 -1.13
C GLN A 79 8.07 0.16 -0.19
N PHE A 80 9.18 -0.34 -0.71
CA PHE A 80 10.25 -0.97 0.07
C PHE A 80 11.62 -0.29 -0.16
N GLY A 81 11.62 1.02 -0.19
CA GLY A 81 12.82 1.82 -0.40
C GLY A 81 13.15 2.05 -1.88
N GLY A 82 14.21 2.81 -2.12
CA GLY A 82 14.71 3.13 -3.45
C GLY A 82 14.24 4.49 -3.99
N LYS A 83 14.35 4.68 -5.30
CA LYS A 83 14.20 5.95 -5.97
C LYS A 83 12.75 6.32 -6.33
N TYR A 84 11.99 5.36 -6.86
CA TYR A 84 10.75 5.64 -7.57
C TYR A 84 9.54 5.73 -6.62
N MET A 85 9.43 6.83 -5.88
CA MET A 85 8.27 7.13 -5.06
C MET A 85 7.08 7.60 -5.89
N ALA A 86 7.32 8.22 -7.04
CA ALA A 86 6.29 8.72 -7.94
C ALA A 86 6.61 8.38 -9.39
N HIS A 87 5.57 8.06 -10.17
CA HIS A 87 5.64 7.99 -11.63
C HIS A 87 5.70 9.40 -12.21
N ASP A 88 4.86 10.27 -11.72
CA ASP A 88 4.75 11.66 -12.13
C ASP A 88 4.15 12.53 -11.03
N ILE A 89 4.27 13.84 -11.22
CA ILE A 89 3.68 14.85 -10.35
C ILE A 89 2.94 15.85 -11.23
N ARG A 90 1.76 16.26 -10.80
CA ARG A 90 0.98 17.35 -11.40
C ARG A 90 0.89 18.50 -10.42
N VAL A 91 1.16 19.70 -10.88
CA VAL A 91 0.98 20.93 -10.13
C VAL A 91 0.02 21.85 -10.88
N ILE A 92 -1.17 22.01 -10.35
CA ILE A 92 -2.18 22.89 -10.92
C ILE A 92 -2.25 24.17 -10.09
N ARG A 93 -2.09 25.30 -10.75
CA ARG A 93 -2.34 26.62 -10.15
C ARG A 93 -3.72 27.10 -10.51
N LEU A 94 -4.50 27.44 -9.51
CA LEU A 94 -5.84 27.99 -9.64
C LEU A 94 -5.86 29.48 -9.21
N PRO A 95 -6.76 30.30 -9.75
CA PRO A 95 -7.06 31.60 -9.18
C PRO A 95 -7.54 31.42 -7.74
N ARG A 96 -7.25 32.38 -6.88
CA ARG A 96 -7.57 32.33 -5.47
C ARG A 96 -8.19 33.62 -4.97
N HIS A 97 -8.90 33.52 -3.87
CA HIS A 97 -9.33 34.69 -3.11
C HIS A 97 -8.11 35.39 -2.48
N GLY A 98 -8.12 36.71 -2.42
CA GLY A 98 -6.98 37.49 -1.90
C GLY A 98 -6.54 37.15 -0.48
N ALA A 99 -7.49 36.72 0.37
CA ALA A 99 -7.26 36.40 1.77
C ALA A 99 -6.92 34.92 2.03
N SER A 100 -6.90 34.05 1.01
CA SER A 100 -6.69 32.60 1.20
C SER A 100 -5.86 32.00 0.06
N CYS A 101 -5.06 30.99 0.41
CA CYS A 101 -4.35 30.17 -0.57
C CYS A 101 -4.41 28.70 -0.14
N PRO A 102 -5.52 28.01 -0.43
CA PRO A 102 -5.62 26.58 -0.14
C PRO A 102 -4.56 25.82 -0.95
N ILE A 103 -3.96 24.81 -0.33
CA ILE A 103 -3.01 23.91 -0.97
C ILE A 103 -3.54 22.49 -0.77
N GLY A 104 -3.85 21.82 -1.85
CA GLY A 104 -4.28 20.42 -1.85
C GLY A 104 -3.15 19.50 -2.26
N LEU A 105 -3.11 18.32 -1.65
CA LEU A 105 -2.23 17.21 -1.99
C LEU A 105 -3.04 15.95 -2.05
N GLY A 106 -2.88 15.19 -3.10
CA GLY A 106 -3.46 13.86 -3.23
C GLY A 106 -2.66 12.96 -4.14
N VAL A 107 -3.00 11.68 -4.11
CA VAL A 107 -2.32 10.66 -4.89
C VAL A 107 -3.31 9.69 -5.53
N SER A 108 -2.96 9.19 -6.72
CA SER A 108 -3.50 7.96 -7.26
C SER A 108 -2.50 6.82 -7.05
N CYS A 109 -3.03 5.63 -6.82
CA CYS A 109 -2.27 4.40 -6.57
C CYS A 109 -1.51 3.96 -7.83
N SER A 110 -0.37 3.29 -7.67
CA SER A 110 0.40 2.67 -8.76
C SER A 110 -0.40 1.70 -9.62
N ALA A 111 -1.50 1.14 -9.11
CA ALA A 111 -2.38 0.25 -9.87
C ALA A 111 -3.18 0.97 -10.96
N ASP A 112 -3.17 2.29 -11.01
CA ASP A 112 -3.85 3.15 -11.97
C ASP A 112 -5.26 2.63 -12.37
N ARG A 113 -6.20 2.74 -11.41
CA ARG A 113 -7.57 2.21 -11.55
C ARG A 113 -8.51 3.20 -12.24
N ASN A 114 -7.97 4.07 -13.06
CA ASN A 114 -8.73 5.07 -13.81
C ASN A 114 -8.98 4.56 -15.23
N ILE A 115 -10.07 5.01 -15.81
CA ILE A 115 -10.35 4.84 -17.23
C ILE A 115 -10.99 6.13 -17.77
N LYS A 116 -10.54 6.59 -18.93
CA LYS A 116 -11.11 7.74 -19.59
C LYS A 116 -12.16 7.27 -20.58
N CYS A 117 -13.33 7.90 -20.54
CA CYS A 117 -14.37 7.64 -21.51
C CYS A 117 -14.97 8.94 -22.05
N LYS A 118 -15.49 8.87 -23.27
CA LYS A 118 -16.29 9.93 -23.90
C LYS A 118 -17.68 9.37 -24.20
N ILE A 119 -18.69 10.03 -23.69
CA ILE A 119 -20.09 9.67 -23.90
C ILE A 119 -20.79 10.85 -24.57
N ASN A 120 -21.40 10.63 -25.71
CA ASN A 120 -22.23 11.62 -26.40
C ASN A 120 -23.36 10.92 -27.17
N LYS A 121 -24.13 11.69 -27.94
CA LYS A 121 -25.25 11.17 -28.76
C LYS A 121 -24.85 10.11 -29.80
N ASP A 122 -23.60 10.08 -30.20
CA ASP A 122 -23.09 9.19 -31.25
C ASP A 122 -22.55 7.88 -30.69
N GLY A 123 -22.30 7.77 -29.35
CA GLY A 123 -21.88 6.53 -28.68
C GLY A 123 -21.06 6.70 -27.40
N ILE A 124 -20.44 5.62 -27.02
CA ILE A 124 -19.54 5.50 -25.87
C ILE A 124 -18.18 5.06 -26.36
N TRP A 125 -17.16 5.82 -26.05
CA TRP A 125 -15.76 5.49 -26.35
C TRP A 125 -15.00 5.37 -25.04
N ILE A 126 -14.23 4.32 -24.91
CA ILE A 126 -13.36 4.04 -23.77
C ILE A 126 -11.92 4.05 -24.28
N GLU A 127 -10.99 4.59 -23.49
CA GLU A 127 -9.56 4.56 -23.86
C GLU A 127 -9.10 3.12 -24.05
N LYS A 128 -8.22 2.93 -25.03
CA LYS A 128 -7.65 1.61 -25.32
C LYS A 128 -6.58 1.30 -24.29
N MET A 129 -6.79 0.24 -23.54
CA MET A 129 -5.78 -0.34 -22.64
C MET A 129 -4.82 -1.23 -23.42
N ASP A 130 -3.56 -1.28 -23.00
CA ASP A 130 -2.61 -2.28 -23.52
C ASP A 130 -3.00 -3.65 -22.97
N ASN A 131 -3.13 -4.63 -23.86
CA ASN A 131 -3.50 -6.01 -23.51
C ASN A 131 -2.30 -6.85 -23.04
N ASN A 132 -1.07 -6.37 -23.26
CA ASN A 132 0.16 -7.06 -22.86
C ASN A 132 1.21 -6.08 -22.32
N PRO A 133 0.92 -5.40 -21.19
CA PRO A 133 1.85 -4.42 -20.62
C PRO A 133 3.19 -5.05 -20.20
N ALA A 134 3.23 -6.35 -19.91
CA ALA A 134 4.46 -7.06 -19.58
C ALA A 134 5.49 -7.07 -20.73
N SER A 135 5.05 -6.88 -21.98
CA SER A 135 5.97 -6.74 -23.13
C SER A 135 6.86 -5.51 -23.06
N LEU A 136 6.45 -4.49 -22.26
CA LEU A 136 7.20 -3.25 -22.07
C LEU A 136 8.32 -3.39 -21.02
N ILE A 137 8.38 -4.50 -20.28
CA ILE A 137 9.43 -4.74 -19.31
C ILE A 137 10.70 -5.14 -20.04
N PRO A 138 11.83 -4.42 -19.88
CA PRO A 138 13.11 -4.79 -20.45
C PRO A 138 13.53 -6.20 -20.03
N GLU A 139 14.17 -6.96 -20.94
CA GLU A 139 14.53 -8.37 -20.69
C GLU A 139 15.47 -8.51 -19.49
N GLU A 140 16.39 -7.55 -19.29
CA GLU A 140 17.30 -7.53 -18.15
C GLU A 140 16.55 -7.45 -16.79
N LEU A 141 15.38 -6.79 -16.76
CA LEU A 141 14.57 -6.69 -15.55
C LEU A 141 13.67 -7.91 -15.33
N ARG A 142 13.34 -8.66 -16.38
CA ARG A 142 12.60 -9.93 -16.24
C ARG A 142 13.44 -11.00 -15.55
N GLN A 143 14.74 -11.00 -15.80
CA GLN A 143 15.70 -11.97 -15.23
C GLN A 143 16.19 -11.55 -13.83
N ALA A 144 16.07 -10.27 -13.46
CA ALA A 144 16.55 -9.74 -12.19
C ALA A 144 15.64 -10.05 -10.99
N GLY A 145 14.54 -10.78 -11.17
CA GLY A 145 13.47 -10.94 -10.16
C GLY A 145 13.65 -12.06 -9.14
N GLU A 146 14.53 -13.02 -9.39
CA GLU A 146 14.74 -14.19 -8.52
C GLU A 146 15.93 -14.00 -7.57
N GLY A 147 15.89 -12.93 -6.76
CA GLY A 147 16.80 -12.83 -5.63
C GLY A 147 16.40 -13.83 -4.53
N ASP A 148 17.37 -14.30 -3.76
CA ASP A 148 17.22 -15.28 -2.68
C ASP A 148 16.17 -14.84 -1.63
N ALA A 149 14.93 -15.27 -1.81
CA ALA A 149 13.90 -15.11 -0.80
C ALA A 149 14.03 -16.24 0.23
N VAL A 150 13.94 -15.91 1.52
CA VAL A 150 13.91 -16.91 2.58
C VAL A 150 12.56 -17.63 2.53
N CYS A 151 12.61 -18.94 2.32
CA CYS A 151 11.42 -19.79 2.37
C CYS A 151 10.98 -19.98 3.82
N VAL A 152 9.71 -19.68 4.11
CA VAL A 152 9.12 -19.78 5.45
C VAL A 152 7.91 -20.71 5.39
N ASP A 153 7.97 -21.81 6.14
CA ASP A 153 6.85 -22.73 6.34
C ASP A 153 5.99 -22.23 7.52
N LEU A 154 4.81 -21.72 7.22
CA LEU A 154 3.85 -21.18 8.19
C LEU A 154 3.04 -22.25 8.93
N ASN A 155 3.18 -23.54 8.56
CA ASN A 155 2.53 -24.65 9.23
C ASN A 155 3.32 -25.15 10.45
N GLN A 156 4.53 -24.57 10.68
CA GLN A 156 5.27 -24.79 11.91
C GLN A 156 4.62 -24.06 13.10
N PRO A 157 4.89 -24.46 14.36
CA PRO A 157 4.46 -23.71 15.53
C PRO A 157 4.87 -22.23 15.42
N MET A 158 3.97 -21.31 15.77
CA MET A 158 4.20 -19.86 15.63
C MET A 158 5.51 -19.40 16.30
N ALA A 159 5.87 -19.98 17.45
CA ALA A 159 7.11 -19.68 18.14
C ALA A 159 8.35 -20.05 17.31
N ASP A 160 8.31 -21.13 16.54
CA ASP A 160 9.42 -21.56 15.69
C ASP A 160 9.51 -20.67 14.44
N VAL A 161 8.38 -20.25 13.88
CA VAL A 161 8.34 -19.27 12.77
C VAL A 161 8.93 -17.93 13.23
N CYS A 162 8.52 -17.41 14.39
CA CYS A 162 9.09 -16.18 14.95
C CYS A 162 10.60 -16.30 15.20
N LYS A 163 11.06 -17.45 15.74
CA LYS A 163 12.48 -17.72 15.96
C LYS A 163 13.26 -17.79 14.64
N LEU A 164 12.68 -18.32 13.58
CA LEU A 164 13.29 -18.28 12.25
C LEU A 164 13.41 -16.85 11.75
N LEU A 165 12.34 -16.06 11.79
CA LEU A 165 12.33 -14.67 11.32
C LEU A 165 13.31 -13.80 12.10
N SER A 166 13.49 -14.04 13.40
CA SER A 166 14.45 -13.32 14.26
C SER A 166 15.92 -13.44 13.80
N GLN A 167 16.25 -14.42 12.95
CA GLN A 167 17.59 -14.58 12.40
C GLN A 167 17.91 -13.63 11.25
N TYR A 168 16.89 -12.99 10.68
CA TYR A 168 17.02 -12.16 9.49
C TYR A 168 16.79 -10.68 9.81
N PRO A 169 17.53 -9.77 9.15
CA PRO A 169 17.33 -8.33 9.33
C PRO A 169 16.04 -7.84 8.64
N ILE A 170 15.58 -6.66 9.06
CA ILE A 170 14.53 -5.93 8.33
C ILE A 170 14.95 -5.72 6.86
N GLY A 171 13.96 -5.71 5.95
CA GLY A 171 14.15 -5.65 4.50
C GLY A 171 14.40 -7.01 3.84
N THR A 172 14.56 -8.10 4.62
CA THR A 172 14.71 -9.45 4.05
C THR A 172 13.45 -9.86 3.30
N ARG A 173 13.63 -10.38 2.07
CA ARG A 173 12.57 -10.96 1.25
C ARG A 173 12.21 -12.34 1.75
N LEU A 174 10.93 -12.61 1.83
CA LEU A 174 10.36 -13.89 2.27
C LEU A 174 9.48 -14.49 1.18
N SER A 175 9.47 -15.81 1.11
CA SER A 175 8.53 -16.64 0.36
C SER A 175 7.73 -17.46 1.36
N LEU A 176 6.49 -17.06 1.62
CA LEU A 176 5.64 -17.66 2.63
C LEU A 176 4.84 -18.83 2.05
N ASN A 177 4.80 -19.96 2.77
CA ASN A 177 4.09 -21.17 2.37
C ASN A 177 3.28 -21.70 3.55
N GLY A 178 1.99 -22.00 3.35
CA GLY A 178 1.10 -22.57 4.38
C GLY A 178 -0.11 -21.69 4.69
N THR A 179 -0.63 -21.82 5.89
CA THR A 179 -1.88 -21.20 6.33
C THR A 179 -1.69 -19.75 6.79
N ILE A 180 -2.56 -18.88 6.32
CA ILE A 180 -2.68 -17.48 6.79
C ILE A 180 -4.15 -17.17 7.11
N ILE A 181 -4.39 -16.52 8.25
CA ILE A 181 -5.70 -15.97 8.59
C ILE A 181 -5.84 -14.58 7.95
N VAL A 182 -6.99 -14.30 7.37
CA VAL A 182 -7.30 -13.01 6.75
C VAL A 182 -8.38 -12.33 7.57
N GLY A 183 -8.12 -11.09 7.98
CA GLY A 183 -9.07 -10.28 8.73
C GLY A 183 -8.60 -8.83 8.82
N ARG A 184 -9.53 -7.91 8.91
CA ARG A 184 -9.22 -6.48 8.99
C ARG A 184 -10.19 -5.77 9.93
N ASP A 185 -10.58 -4.53 9.66
CA ASP A 185 -11.22 -3.59 10.57
C ASP A 185 -12.33 -4.20 11.46
N ILE A 186 -13.40 -4.74 10.86
CA ILE A 186 -14.55 -5.28 11.63
C ILE A 186 -14.15 -6.58 12.34
N ALA A 187 -13.36 -7.43 11.71
CA ALA A 187 -12.86 -8.65 12.33
C ALA A 187 -12.04 -8.34 13.60
N HIS A 188 -11.13 -7.36 13.54
CA HIS A 188 -10.35 -6.93 14.72
C HIS A 188 -11.25 -6.38 15.83
N ALA A 189 -12.24 -5.56 15.50
CA ALA A 189 -13.20 -5.07 16.47
C ALA A 189 -14.01 -6.18 17.15
N LYS A 190 -14.41 -7.21 16.40
CA LYS A 190 -15.09 -8.41 16.93
C LYS A 190 -14.20 -9.20 17.87
N ILE A 191 -12.94 -9.43 17.49
CA ILE A 191 -11.98 -10.15 18.35
C ILE A 191 -11.69 -9.36 19.62
N LYS A 192 -11.54 -8.02 19.53
CA LYS A 192 -11.40 -7.16 20.69
C LYS A 192 -12.58 -7.29 21.64
N ALA A 193 -13.82 -7.26 21.13
CA ALA A 193 -15.02 -7.45 21.94
C ALA A 193 -15.06 -8.81 22.66
N ARG A 194 -14.54 -9.90 22.03
CA ARG A 194 -14.39 -11.21 22.69
C ARG A 194 -13.39 -11.17 23.82
N LEU A 195 -12.25 -10.50 23.63
CA LEU A 195 -11.25 -10.33 24.70
C LEU A 195 -11.84 -9.56 25.87
N ASP A 196 -12.57 -8.47 25.61
CA ASP A 196 -13.26 -7.67 26.64
C ASP A 196 -14.32 -8.47 27.40
N ALA A 197 -14.96 -9.44 26.74
CA ALA A 197 -15.91 -10.37 27.35
C ALA A 197 -15.25 -11.53 28.11
N GLY A 198 -13.92 -11.63 28.09
CA GLY A 198 -13.18 -12.72 28.74
C GLY A 198 -13.19 -14.06 27.99
N GLU A 199 -13.60 -14.09 26.71
CA GLU A 199 -13.66 -15.32 25.88
C GLU A 199 -12.27 -15.76 25.39
N GLY A 200 -11.25 -14.90 25.53
CA GLY A 200 -9.88 -15.18 25.11
C GLY A 200 -9.61 -15.01 23.62
N MET A 201 -8.34 -15.11 23.26
CA MET A 201 -7.86 -15.01 21.86
C MET A 201 -8.22 -16.29 21.09
N PRO A 202 -8.82 -16.19 19.89
CA PRO A 202 -9.12 -17.35 19.06
C PRO A 202 -7.85 -18.14 18.69
N GLU A 203 -7.93 -19.46 18.71
CA GLU A 203 -6.80 -20.37 18.45
C GLU A 203 -6.20 -20.16 17.04
N TYR A 204 -7.02 -19.87 16.04
CA TYR A 204 -6.52 -19.61 14.70
C TYR A 204 -5.61 -18.37 14.61
N LEU A 205 -5.78 -17.37 15.49
CA LEU A 205 -4.88 -16.20 15.57
C LEU A 205 -3.63 -16.45 16.40
N LYS A 206 -3.65 -17.44 17.30
CA LYS A 206 -2.44 -17.87 18.03
C LYS A 206 -1.55 -18.71 17.14
N ASN A 207 -2.14 -19.52 16.28
CA ASN A 207 -1.44 -20.54 15.51
C ASN A 207 -1.01 -20.09 14.11
N HIS A 208 -1.55 -18.99 13.58
CA HIS A 208 -1.26 -18.54 12.21
C HIS A 208 -1.02 -17.03 12.13
N PRO A 209 -0.22 -16.58 11.15
CA PRO A 209 -0.12 -15.16 10.81
C PRO A 209 -1.47 -14.57 10.42
N ILE A 210 -1.62 -13.26 10.60
CA ILE A 210 -2.80 -12.54 10.13
C ILE A 210 -2.44 -11.62 8.96
N TYR A 211 -3.20 -11.70 7.87
CA TYR A 211 -3.13 -10.84 6.71
C TYR A 211 -4.27 -9.84 6.71
N TYR A 212 -3.94 -8.56 6.77
CA TYR A 212 -4.92 -7.49 6.72
C TYR A 212 -5.39 -7.29 5.29
N ALA A 213 -6.42 -8.01 4.92
CA ALA A 213 -6.99 -8.02 3.59
C ALA A 213 -8.49 -8.37 3.64
N GLY A 214 -9.11 -8.35 2.49
CA GLY A 214 -10.48 -8.84 2.33
C GLY A 214 -10.68 -9.28 0.87
N PRO A 215 -11.21 -10.48 0.62
CA PRO A 215 -11.37 -11.02 -0.72
C PRO A 215 -12.47 -10.30 -1.48
N ALA A 216 -12.23 -10.02 -2.76
CA ALA A 216 -13.31 -9.72 -3.69
C ALA A 216 -14.12 -11.01 -3.97
N LYS A 217 -15.29 -10.86 -4.60
CA LYS A 217 -16.09 -12.03 -5.02
C LYS A 217 -15.25 -12.95 -5.92
N THR A 218 -15.22 -14.22 -5.60
CA THR A 218 -14.46 -15.23 -6.35
C THR A 218 -15.06 -15.42 -7.75
N PRO A 219 -14.29 -15.24 -8.82
CA PRO A 219 -14.74 -15.59 -10.17
C PRO A 219 -14.85 -17.11 -10.35
N ALA A 220 -15.70 -17.54 -11.27
CA ALA A 220 -15.85 -18.96 -11.58
C ALA A 220 -14.50 -19.58 -12.03
N GLY A 221 -14.15 -20.72 -11.44
CA GLY A 221 -12.91 -21.45 -11.76
C GLY A 221 -11.63 -20.90 -11.11
N MET A 222 -11.73 -19.85 -10.29
CA MET A 222 -10.58 -19.31 -9.54
C MET A 222 -10.60 -19.79 -8.08
N PRO A 223 -9.45 -19.94 -7.42
CA PRO A 223 -9.38 -20.33 -6.01
C PRO A 223 -9.92 -19.23 -5.08
N CYS A 224 -9.71 -17.96 -5.40
CA CYS A 224 -10.29 -16.84 -4.66
C CYS A 224 -10.45 -15.60 -5.57
N GLY A 225 -11.19 -14.60 -5.09
CA GLY A 225 -11.24 -13.27 -5.71
C GLY A 225 -9.97 -12.46 -5.42
N SER A 226 -9.77 -11.36 -6.17
CA SER A 226 -8.63 -10.46 -5.95
C SER A 226 -8.49 -10.09 -4.48
N MET A 227 -7.31 -10.29 -3.91
CA MET A 227 -7.02 -10.02 -2.51
C MET A 227 -5.65 -9.38 -2.37
N GLY A 228 -5.62 -8.12 -1.98
CA GLY A 228 -4.39 -7.38 -1.73
C GLY A 228 -4.36 -6.80 -0.33
N PRO A 229 -3.17 -6.41 0.16
CA PRO A 229 -3.02 -5.88 1.50
C PRO A 229 -3.77 -4.55 1.67
N THR A 230 -4.43 -4.39 2.82
CA THR A 230 -4.98 -3.11 3.25
C THR A 230 -3.96 -2.31 4.07
N THR A 231 -4.26 -1.04 4.31
CA THR A 231 -3.44 -0.15 5.14
C THR A 231 -3.37 -0.65 6.57
N ALA A 232 -2.15 -0.95 7.04
CA ALA A 232 -1.91 -1.56 8.34
C ALA A 232 -2.26 -0.67 9.52
N GLY A 233 -1.99 0.63 9.45
CA GLY A 233 -2.14 1.57 10.56
C GLY A 233 -3.53 1.65 11.19
N ARG A 234 -4.57 1.19 10.51
CA ARG A 234 -5.92 1.12 11.08
C ARG A 234 -6.06 0.08 12.18
N MET A 235 -5.24 -0.95 12.16
CA MET A 235 -5.21 -2.02 13.14
C MET A 235 -4.18 -1.80 14.27
N ASP A 236 -3.42 -0.70 14.24
CA ASP A 236 -2.40 -0.40 15.24
C ASP A 236 -2.92 -0.44 16.69
N PRO A 237 -4.13 0.08 17.00
CA PRO A 237 -4.64 0.05 18.37
C PRO A 237 -4.88 -1.34 18.97
N TYR A 238 -4.94 -2.38 18.14
CA TYR A 238 -5.21 -3.74 18.63
C TYR A 238 -3.93 -4.55 18.89
N VAL A 239 -2.78 -4.13 18.35
CA VAL A 239 -1.59 -4.99 18.22
C VAL A 239 -1.02 -5.41 19.58
N ASP A 240 -0.77 -4.47 20.50
CA ASP A 240 -0.16 -4.76 21.80
C ASP A 240 -1.02 -5.75 22.60
N GLU A 241 -2.34 -5.52 22.66
CA GLU A 241 -3.27 -6.39 23.37
C GLU A 241 -3.40 -7.78 22.72
N PHE A 242 -3.43 -7.84 21.37
CA PHE A 242 -3.54 -9.12 20.68
C PHE A 242 -2.28 -9.95 20.87
N GLN A 243 -1.10 -9.33 20.80
CA GLN A 243 0.17 -10.01 21.05
C GLN A 243 0.33 -10.42 22.52
N ASP A 244 -0.14 -9.61 23.48
CA ASP A 244 -0.16 -9.97 24.90
C ASP A 244 -1.00 -11.22 25.18
N ASN A 245 -2.05 -11.44 24.38
CA ASN A 245 -2.90 -12.64 24.42
C ASN A 245 -2.41 -13.77 23.49
N GLY A 246 -1.20 -13.67 22.95
CA GLY A 246 -0.55 -14.69 22.12
C GLY A 246 -1.06 -14.76 20.68
N GLY A 247 -1.89 -13.82 20.23
CA GLY A 247 -2.39 -13.76 18.85
C GLY A 247 -1.67 -12.72 18.00
N SER A 248 -1.85 -12.78 16.69
CA SER A 248 -1.30 -11.79 15.75
C SER A 248 0.21 -11.56 15.87
N MET A 249 0.97 -12.60 16.24
CA MET A 249 2.42 -12.49 16.40
C MET A 249 3.12 -12.13 15.10
N ILE A 250 2.57 -12.53 13.96
CA ILE A 250 3.04 -12.16 12.62
C ILE A 250 1.87 -11.51 11.87
N MET A 251 2.07 -10.27 11.46
CA MET A 251 1.09 -9.46 10.75
C MET A 251 1.56 -9.17 9.33
N LEU A 252 0.72 -9.38 8.33
CA LEU A 252 0.95 -9.00 6.93
C LEU A 252 0.03 -7.87 6.53
N ALA A 253 0.57 -6.80 5.95
CA ALA A 253 -0.22 -5.70 5.40
C ALA A 253 0.64 -4.79 4.53
N LYS A 254 0.16 -3.57 4.24
CA LYS A 254 0.95 -2.53 3.57
C LYS A 254 0.99 -1.24 4.38
N GLY A 255 2.03 -0.46 4.13
CA GLY A 255 2.22 0.86 4.74
C GLY A 255 3.03 0.82 6.03
N ASN A 256 3.47 1.99 6.43
CA ASN A 256 4.19 2.18 7.69
C ASN A 256 3.23 2.08 8.89
N ARG A 257 3.79 1.72 10.04
CA ARG A 257 3.07 1.56 11.30
C ARG A 257 3.46 2.66 12.30
N SER A 258 2.66 2.79 13.37
CA SER A 258 2.99 3.64 14.52
C SER A 258 4.18 3.08 15.32
N ILE A 259 4.75 3.92 16.19
CA ILE A 259 5.80 3.49 17.11
C ILE A 259 5.29 2.43 18.09
N ASP A 260 4.01 2.47 18.45
CA ASP A 260 3.40 1.53 19.39
C ASP A 260 3.46 0.09 18.87
N VAL A 261 3.29 -0.10 17.56
CA VAL A 261 3.46 -1.42 16.92
C VAL A 261 4.90 -1.90 16.98
N THR A 262 5.87 -1.01 16.75
CA THR A 262 7.29 -1.35 16.88
C THR A 262 7.62 -1.78 18.32
N ASN A 263 7.08 -1.05 19.31
CA ASN A 263 7.26 -1.37 20.72
C ASN A 263 6.56 -2.69 21.11
N ALA A 264 5.36 -2.94 20.58
CA ALA A 264 4.63 -4.19 20.81
C ALA A 264 5.40 -5.39 20.24
N CYS A 265 5.87 -5.30 19.00
CA CYS A 265 6.69 -6.35 18.39
C CYS A 265 7.96 -6.65 19.22
N GLN A 266 8.63 -5.60 19.71
CA GLN A 266 9.81 -5.77 20.58
C GLN A 266 9.45 -6.41 21.92
N LYS A 267 8.34 -6.00 22.55
CA LYS A 267 7.89 -6.49 23.86
C LYS A 267 7.46 -7.95 23.81
N HIS A 268 6.74 -8.34 22.76
CA HIS A 268 6.11 -9.66 22.67
C HIS A 268 6.83 -10.64 21.73
N GLY A 269 7.86 -10.21 21.02
CA GLY A 269 8.58 -11.04 20.03
C GLY A 269 7.82 -11.17 18.70
N GLY A 270 7.00 -10.19 18.34
CA GLY A 270 6.20 -10.20 17.13
C GLY A 270 6.90 -9.59 15.91
N PHE A 271 6.24 -9.73 14.74
CA PHE A 271 6.75 -9.23 13.47
C PHE A 271 5.66 -8.53 12.65
N TYR A 272 6.05 -7.47 11.95
CA TYR A 272 5.24 -6.92 10.88
C TYR A 272 5.92 -7.17 9.53
N LEU A 273 5.22 -7.86 8.65
CA LEU A 273 5.66 -8.18 7.31
C LEU A 273 4.91 -7.30 6.30
N GLY A 274 5.64 -6.75 5.34
CA GLY A 274 5.06 -6.00 4.24
C GLY A 274 4.66 -6.91 3.10
N SER A 275 3.44 -6.75 2.59
CA SER A 275 2.99 -7.34 1.34
C SER A 275 2.86 -6.26 0.26
N ILE A 276 3.11 -6.61 -1.00
CA ILE A 276 3.11 -5.67 -2.10
C ILE A 276 1.68 -5.17 -2.37
N GLY A 277 1.48 -3.86 -2.29
CA GLY A 277 0.22 -3.22 -2.69
C GLY A 277 0.16 -3.03 -4.21
N GLY A 278 -1.02 -3.25 -4.80
CA GLY A 278 -1.25 -3.15 -6.25
C GLY A 278 -1.60 -4.48 -6.91
N PRO A 279 -0.76 -5.54 -6.86
CA PRO A 279 -0.96 -6.77 -7.61
C PRO A 279 -1.96 -7.74 -6.98
N ALA A 280 -3.08 -7.25 -6.45
CA ALA A 280 -4.07 -8.06 -5.74
C ALA A 280 -4.64 -9.23 -6.55
N ALA A 281 -4.80 -9.05 -7.86
CA ALA A 281 -5.30 -10.11 -8.74
C ALA A 281 -4.23 -11.19 -8.98
N ILE A 282 -2.97 -10.78 -9.17
CA ILE A 282 -1.83 -11.68 -9.37
C ILE A 282 -1.60 -12.51 -8.11
N LEU A 283 -1.57 -11.89 -6.92
CA LEU A 283 -1.43 -12.59 -5.65
C LEU A 283 -2.52 -13.65 -5.44
N ALA A 284 -3.78 -13.31 -5.78
CA ALA A 284 -4.89 -14.24 -5.69
C ALA A 284 -4.78 -15.40 -6.68
N GLN A 285 -4.30 -15.16 -7.88
CA GLN A 285 -4.21 -16.16 -8.94
C GLN A 285 -3.01 -17.09 -8.77
N GLU A 286 -1.85 -16.54 -8.39
CA GLU A 286 -0.60 -17.28 -8.39
C GLU A 286 -0.24 -17.86 -7.03
N ASN A 287 -0.53 -17.12 -5.94
CA ASN A 287 -0.04 -17.47 -4.62
C ASN A 287 -1.11 -18.05 -3.68
N ILE A 288 -2.40 -17.72 -3.86
CA ILE A 288 -3.47 -18.25 -3.00
C ILE A 288 -4.06 -19.50 -3.64
N LYS A 289 -3.99 -20.63 -2.95
CA LYS A 289 -4.44 -21.95 -3.45
C LYS A 289 -5.86 -22.29 -3.03
N SER A 290 -6.29 -21.83 -1.84
CA SER A 290 -7.65 -22.02 -1.35
C SER A 290 -8.07 -20.92 -0.40
N ILE A 291 -9.39 -20.76 -0.21
CA ILE A 291 -9.97 -19.82 0.73
C ILE A 291 -11.18 -20.47 1.41
N GLU A 292 -11.30 -20.28 2.71
CA GLU A 292 -12.40 -20.76 3.55
C GLU A 292 -12.83 -19.66 4.53
N CYS A 293 -14.14 -19.47 4.72
CA CYS A 293 -14.65 -18.56 5.74
C CYS A 293 -14.63 -19.25 7.11
N VAL A 294 -13.93 -18.66 8.08
CA VAL A 294 -13.79 -19.22 9.44
C VAL A 294 -14.86 -18.69 10.38
N GLU A 295 -15.07 -17.37 10.40
CA GLU A 295 -16.07 -16.73 11.27
C GLU A 295 -16.68 -15.49 10.59
N TYR A 296 -17.87 -15.11 11.02
CA TYR A 296 -18.62 -13.92 10.60
C TYR A 296 -18.93 -13.85 9.09
N PRO A 297 -19.48 -14.91 8.47
CA PRO A 297 -19.75 -14.93 7.03
C PRO A 297 -20.67 -13.78 6.56
N GLU A 298 -21.52 -13.27 7.45
CA GLU A 298 -22.42 -12.14 7.19
C GLU A 298 -21.66 -10.83 6.90
N LEU A 299 -20.41 -10.72 7.31
CA LEU A 299 -19.57 -9.54 7.09
C LEU A 299 -18.94 -9.52 5.68
N GLY A 300 -19.10 -10.60 4.90
CA GLY A 300 -18.56 -10.66 3.53
C GLY A 300 -17.04 -10.47 3.51
N MET A 301 -16.52 -9.46 2.83
CA MET A 301 -15.07 -9.21 2.77
C MET A 301 -14.43 -8.79 4.09
N GLU A 302 -15.23 -8.46 5.11
CA GLU A 302 -14.80 -8.18 6.48
C GLU A 302 -14.89 -9.39 7.42
N ALA A 303 -15.34 -10.54 6.91
CA ALA A 303 -15.32 -11.80 7.62
C ALA A 303 -13.89 -12.25 7.93
N ILE A 304 -13.75 -13.25 8.79
CA ILE A 304 -12.47 -13.93 9.02
C ILE A 304 -12.37 -15.09 8.04
N TRP A 305 -11.32 -15.05 7.24
CA TRP A 305 -11.02 -16.07 6.25
C TRP A 305 -9.74 -16.82 6.62
N LYS A 306 -9.61 -18.03 6.14
CA LYS A 306 -8.38 -18.81 6.14
C LYS A 306 -7.99 -19.05 4.68
N ILE A 307 -6.73 -18.80 4.35
CA ILE A 307 -6.16 -19.06 3.03
C ILE A 307 -4.95 -19.97 3.15
N GLU A 308 -4.77 -20.81 2.14
CA GLU A 308 -3.52 -21.54 1.92
C GLU A 308 -2.72 -20.83 0.85
N VAL A 309 -1.46 -20.55 1.13
CA VAL A 309 -0.59 -19.84 0.21
C VAL A 309 0.65 -20.65 -0.16
N GLU A 310 1.14 -20.38 -1.36
CA GLU A 310 2.39 -20.92 -1.89
C GLU A 310 3.21 -19.81 -2.52
N ASN A 311 4.49 -19.72 -2.13
CA ASN A 311 5.42 -18.68 -2.59
C ASN A 311 4.89 -17.25 -2.43
N PHE A 312 4.12 -16.98 -1.38
CA PHE A 312 3.54 -15.66 -1.16
C PHE A 312 4.63 -14.65 -0.77
N PRO A 313 4.83 -13.57 -1.57
CA PRO A 313 5.93 -12.63 -1.36
C PRO A 313 5.66 -11.70 -0.17
N ALA A 314 6.63 -11.60 0.73
CA ALA A 314 6.60 -10.67 1.85
C ALA A 314 7.99 -10.12 2.18
N PHE A 315 8.06 -9.14 3.08
CA PHE A 315 9.30 -8.52 3.55
C PHE A 315 9.21 -8.27 5.05
N ILE A 316 10.30 -8.46 5.79
CA ILE A 316 10.35 -8.08 7.21
C ILE A 316 10.44 -6.55 7.29
N LEU A 317 9.43 -5.90 7.86
CA LEU A 317 9.37 -4.44 8.01
C LEU A 317 9.56 -3.97 9.46
N VAL A 318 9.02 -4.70 10.42
CA VAL A 318 9.28 -4.50 11.86
C VAL A 318 9.61 -5.86 12.45
N ASP A 319 10.67 -5.92 13.25
CA ASP A 319 11.15 -7.14 13.88
C ASP A 319 10.96 -7.14 15.42
N ASP A 320 11.25 -8.28 16.03
CA ASP A 320 11.23 -8.54 17.47
C ASP A 320 12.31 -7.78 18.27
N LYS A 321 13.21 -7.06 17.59
CA LYS A 321 14.29 -6.27 18.19
C LYS A 321 13.97 -4.76 18.22
N GLY A 322 12.79 -4.38 17.72
CA GLY A 322 12.36 -2.99 17.63
C GLY A 322 12.93 -2.22 16.43
N ASN A 323 13.46 -2.93 15.44
CA ASN A 323 13.86 -2.30 14.19
C ASN A 323 12.62 -2.03 13.31
N ASP A 324 12.61 -0.87 12.65
CA ASP A 324 11.54 -0.44 11.76
C ASP A 324 12.16 0.03 10.43
N PHE A 325 11.81 -0.66 9.36
CA PHE A 325 12.32 -0.40 8.01
C PHE A 325 12.10 1.05 7.57
N PHE A 326 10.92 1.61 7.83
CA PHE A 326 10.59 2.97 7.40
C PHE A 326 11.32 4.06 8.19
N LYS A 327 11.76 3.77 9.42
CA LYS A 327 12.59 4.67 10.22
C LYS A 327 14.07 4.63 9.81
N GLN A 328 14.50 3.54 9.16
CA GLN A 328 15.88 3.33 8.73
C GLN A 328 16.08 3.64 7.23
N LEU A 329 15.05 4.12 6.54
CA LEU A 329 15.16 4.54 5.14
C LEU A 329 16.21 5.63 4.99
N LYS A 330 17.20 5.37 4.12
CA LYS A 330 18.21 6.35 3.74
C LYS A 330 17.76 7.08 2.47
N PRO A 331 18.04 8.40 2.37
CA PRO A 331 17.91 9.11 1.09
C PRO A 331 18.68 8.39 -0.01
N CYS A 332 18.11 8.35 -1.20
CA CYS A 332 18.78 7.73 -2.34
C CYS A 332 19.90 8.65 -2.85
N GLU A 333 21.13 8.44 -2.36
CA GLU A 333 22.31 9.17 -2.83
C GLU A 333 22.87 8.47 -4.09
N GLY A 334 23.12 9.23 -5.16
CA GLY A 334 23.79 8.74 -6.38
C GLY A 334 22.94 7.94 -7.34
N CYS A 335 21.62 7.96 -7.22
CA CYS A 335 20.73 7.31 -8.20
C CYS A 335 20.84 8.00 -9.56
N THR A 336 21.61 7.43 -10.47
CA THR A 336 21.67 7.84 -11.88
C THR A 336 20.30 7.65 -12.51
N ILE A 337 19.80 8.68 -13.19
CA ILE A 337 18.57 8.57 -13.98
C ILE A 337 18.91 7.68 -15.18
N LEU A 338 18.36 6.49 -15.24
CA LEU A 338 18.25 5.79 -16.51
C LEU A 338 17.39 6.69 -17.41
N LYS A 339 18.00 7.19 -18.49
CA LYS A 339 17.35 8.05 -19.47
C LYS A 339 16.35 7.26 -20.31
#